data_9e654f64e270c7d67a0fd3dad57b1880
#
_entry.id   9e654f64e270c7d67a0fd3dad57b1880
#
_cell.length_a   1.000
_cell.length_b   1.000
_cell.length_c   1.000
_cell.angle_alpha   90.00
_cell.angle_beta   90.00
_cell.angle_gamma   90.00
#
_symmetry.space_group_name_H-M   'P 1'
#
loop_
_entity.id
_entity.type
_entity.pdbx_description
1 polymer ?
#
loop_
_entity_poly.entity_id
_entity_poly.type
_entity_poly.pdbx_seq_one_letter_code
_entity_poly.pdbx_strand_id
1 'polypeptide(L)'
;RKSIRMIDINTYQVVWIIMPEWRDKGIVLSVRKYGEKGIIANLLTLEHGRHLGWITNYNKKNIASHVQPGNLVDIFWKSRLIEQMGNFKIELISSVVGKILDDKVKLQAIFSICTLLEKVLPERQKYSEVFNATQAFINLLLIDDKNSQNMWVEGYVKWEIGLLSSIGFSLNLNECAVTGKKNNLYFVSPKTGKAVSKEGSGKFAPKLLLLPRFLGGEDLIGSNFNQDIIAGLKITSYFFKNKLLISIND
;
A
#
# COMPACT_ATOMS: atom_id res chain seq x y z
N ARG A 1 -11.65 -21.50 17.98
CA ARG A 1 -12.83 -22.40 18.08
C ARG A 1 -13.41 -22.54 16.68
N LYS A 2 -13.45 -23.77 16.13
CA LYS A 2 -14.04 -24.06 14.82
C LYS A 2 -15.56 -24.13 14.96
N SER A 3 -16.32 -23.33 14.20
CA SER A 3 -17.77 -23.44 14.19
C SER A 3 -18.20 -24.57 13.26
N ILE A 4 -18.95 -25.51 13.81
CA ILE A 4 -19.38 -26.74 13.14
C ILE A 4 -20.91 -26.65 12.93
N ARG A 5 -21.39 -26.84 11.69
CA ARG A 5 -22.81 -27.06 11.41
C ARG A 5 -23.02 -28.50 10.99
N MET A 6 -24.01 -29.14 11.60
CA MET A 6 -24.46 -30.47 11.23
C MET A 6 -25.44 -30.37 10.05
N ILE A 7 -25.23 -31.13 8.99
CA ILE A 7 -26.19 -31.32 7.91
C ILE A 7 -26.58 -32.80 7.97
N ASP A 8 -27.85 -33.08 8.29
CA ASP A 8 -28.43 -34.41 8.27
C ASP A 8 -28.73 -34.78 6.81
N ILE A 9 -28.01 -35.75 6.30
CA ILE A 9 -28.33 -36.38 5.02
C ILE A 9 -28.63 -37.83 5.35
N ASN A 10 -29.75 -38.34 4.90
CA ASN A 10 -30.42 -39.63 5.16
C ASN A 10 -29.56 -40.89 4.91
N THR A 11 -28.30 -40.87 5.17
CA THR A 11 -27.37 -42.00 5.19
C THR A 11 -26.28 -41.72 6.20
N TYR A 12 -26.29 -42.39 7.31
CA TYR A 12 -25.36 -42.59 8.44
C TYR A 12 -23.89 -42.04 8.36
N GLN A 13 -23.61 -41.00 7.59
CA GLN A 13 -22.32 -40.31 7.58
C GLN A 13 -22.48 -38.84 7.95
N VAL A 14 -22.01 -38.48 9.14
CA VAL A 14 -21.90 -37.08 9.58
C VAL A 14 -20.74 -36.44 8.84
N VAL A 15 -21.03 -35.64 7.79
CA VAL A 15 -20.01 -34.85 7.10
C VAL A 15 -19.81 -33.57 7.88
N TRP A 16 -18.67 -33.44 8.53
CA TRP A 16 -18.23 -32.20 9.19
C TRP A 16 -17.76 -31.19 8.17
N ILE A 17 -18.55 -30.17 7.90
CA ILE A 17 -18.09 -29.04 7.05
C ILE A 17 -17.40 -28.04 7.97
N ILE A 18 -16.07 -28.03 7.91
CA ILE A 18 -15.26 -27.00 8.57
C ILE A 18 -15.34 -25.74 7.71
N MET A 19 -16.10 -24.75 8.16
CA MET A 19 -16.12 -23.44 7.49
C MET A 19 -14.79 -22.73 7.74
N PRO A 20 -14.09 -22.27 6.70
CA PRO A 20 -12.88 -21.49 6.88
C PRO A 20 -13.21 -20.16 7.55
N GLU A 21 -12.48 -19.85 8.62
CA GLU A 21 -12.60 -18.60 9.37
C GLU A 21 -11.24 -18.20 9.93
N TRP A 22 -10.99 -16.90 10.00
CA TRP A 22 -9.78 -16.35 10.59
C TRP A 22 -10.01 -14.95 11.18
N ARG A 23 -9.07 -14.52 12.03
CA ARG A 23 -8.98 -13.14 12.54
C ARG A 23 -7.67 -12.52 12.11
N ASP A 24 -7.71 -11.22 11.83
CA ASP A 24 -6.55 -10.46 11.37
C ASP A 24 -6.75 -8.96 11.61
N LYS A 25 -5.68 -8.19 11.48
CA LYS A 25 -5.75 -6.74 11.36
C LYS A 25 -5.79 -6.34 9.89
N GLY A 26 -6.53 -5.28 9.56
CA GLY A 26 -6.63 -4.80 8.20
C GLY A 26 -6.62 -3.29 8.10
N ILE A 27 -6.07 -2.80 6.99
CA ILE A 27 -6.18 -1.41 6.55
C ILE A 27 -7.26 -1.37 5.46
N VAL A 28 -8.26 -0.53 5.63
CA VAL A 28 -9.33 -0.37 4.63
C VAL A 28 -8.76 0.32 3.40
N LEU A 29 -8.86 -0.32 2.23
CA LEU A 29 -8.43 0.27 0.96
C LEU A 29 -9.58 0.94 0.23
N SER A 30 -10.68 0.23 0.05
CA SER A 30 -11.87 0.76 -0.60
C SER A 30 -13.13 0.05 -0.13
N VAL A 31 -14.28 0.69 -0.36
CA VAL A 31 -15.60 0.10 -0.15
C VAL A 31 -16.52 0.45 -1.32
N ARG A 32 -17.37 -0.49 -1.70
CA ARG A 32 -18.41 -0.28 -2.70
C ARG A 32 -19.75 -0.81 -2.22
N LYS A 33 -20.81 -0.10 -2.52
CA LYS A 33 -22.17 -0.57 -2.23
C LYS A 33 -22.48 -1.85 -3.00
N TYR A 34 -23.14 -2.79 -2.36
CA TYR A 34 -23.58 -4.03 -2.95
C TYR A 34 -24.98 -4.41 -2.41
N GLY A 35 -25.98 -4.30 -3.27
CA GLY A 35 -27.38 -4.43 -2.87
C GLY A 35 -27.85 -3.28 -1.96
N GLU A 36 -29.02 -3.49 -1.33
CA GLU A 36 -29.66 -2.44 -0.51
C GLU A 36 -29.04 -2.28 0.89
N LYS A 37 -28.49 -3.35 1.47
CA LYS A 37 -28.07 -3.41 2.90
C LYS A 37 -26.64 -3.82 3.13
N GLY A 38 -25.83 -3.95 2.07
CA GLY A 38 -24.47 -4.44 2.18
C GLY A 38 -23.45 -3.59 1.43
N ILE A 39 -22.21 -3.81 1.79
CA ILE A 39 -21.04 -3.30 1.08
C ILE A 39 -20.03 -4.42 0.88
N ILE A 40 -19.22 -4.30 -0.15
CA ILE A 40 -17.99 -5.07 -0.31
C ILE A 40 -16.85 -4.17 0.13
N ALA A 41 -16.08 -4.62 1.12
CA ALA A 41 -14.86 -3.97 1.57
C ALA A 41 -13.64 -4.68 1.00
N ASN A 42 -12.66 -3.91 0.55
CA ASN A 42 -11.34 -4.35 0.13
C ASN A 42 -10.33 -3.92 1.19
N LEU A 43 -9.67 -4.88 1.81
CA LEU A 43 -8.78 -4.65 2.94
C LEU A 43 -7.39 -5.21 2.63
N LEU A 44 -6.34 -4.48 2.97
CA LEU A 44 -5.00 -5.04 3.10
C LEU A 44 -4.88 -5.63 4.50
N THR A 45 -4.74 -6.94 4.62
CA THR A 45 -4.62 -7.63 5.90
C THR A 45 -3.16 -8.01 6.18
N LEU A 46 -2.81 -8.19 7.45
CA LEU A 46 -1.44 -8.48 7.86
C LEU A 46 -0.98 -9.88 7.41
N GLU A 47 -1.85 -10.88 7.59
CA GLU A 47 -1.48 -12.28 7.38
C GLU A 47 -2.10 -12.90 6.11
N HIS A 48 -3.24 -12.34 5.63
CA HIS A 48 -4.00 -12.93 4.51
C HIS A 48 -3.93 -12.08 3.23
N GLY A 49 -3.11 -11.02 3.21
CA GLY A 49 -2.91 -10.15 2.05
C GLY A 49 -4.12 -9.26 1.74
N ARG A 50 -4.22 -8.78 0.50
CA ARG A 50 -5.37 -8.01 0.04
C ARG A 50 -6.57 -8.94 -0.10
N HIS A 51 -7.65 -8.64 0.62
CA HIS A 51 -8.80 -9.53 0.70
C HIS A 51 -10.12 -8.77 0.56
N LEU A 52 -11.02 -9.30 -0.25
CA LEU A 52 -12.39 -8.81 -0.37
C LEU A 52 -13.31 -9.55 0.60
N GLY A 53 -14.27 -8.85 1.15
CA GLY A 53 -15.30 -9.46 1.99
C GLY A 53 -16.56 -8.63 2.04
N TRP A 54 -17.68 -9.32 2.21
CA TRP A 54 -18.98 -8.69 2.32
C TRP A 54 -19.27 -8.29 3.76
N ILE A 55 -19.76 -7.07 3.96
CA ILE A 55 -20.23 -6.55 5.25
C ILE A 55 -21.74 -6.33 5.14
N THR A 56 -22.50 -7.07 5.94
CA THR A 56 -23.95 -6.92 6.04
C THR A 56 -24.32 -5.80 7.01
N ASN A 57 -25.53 -5.25 6.84
CA ASN A 57 -26.07 -4.22 7.76
C ASN A 57 -25.22 -2.93 7.85
N TYR A 58 -24.66 -2.49 6.71
CA TYR A 58 -23.87 -1.24 6.60
C TYR A 58 -24.59 -0.02 7.19
N ASN A 59 -25.93 0.02 7.13
CA ASN A 59 -26.74 1.12 7.67
C ASN A 59 -26.85 1.13 9.20
N LYS A 60 -26.31 0.15 9.91
CA LYS A 60 -26.21 0.21 11.37
C LYS A 60 -25.24 1.29 11.79
N LYS A 61 -25.61 2.06 12.84
CA LYS A 61 -24.78 3.12 13.42
C LYS A 61 -23.33 2.64 13.53
N ASN A 62 -22.41 3.45 12.99
CA ASN A 62 -20.96 3.37 13.07
C ASN A 62 -20.22 2.50 12.02
N ILE A 63 -20.82 1.54 11.31
CA ILE A 63 -20.06 0.73 10.34
C ILE A 63 -19.50 1.61 9.21
N ALA A 64 -20.26 2.60 8.75
CA ALA A 64 -19.80 3.53 7.71
C ALA A 64 -18.53 4.32 8.10
N SER A 65 -18.40 4.71 9.37
CA SER A 65 -17.21 5.38 9.87
C SER A 65 -16.01 4.44 10.07
N HIS A 66 -16.27 3.15 10.32
CA HIS A 66 -15.20 2.16 10.50
C HIS A 66 -14.50 1.81 9.19
N VAL A 67 -15.26 1.76 8.08
CA VAL A 67 -14.77 1.30 6.78
C VAL A 67 -14.33 2.42 5.85
N GLN A 68 -13.81 3.50 6.39
CA GLN A 68 -13.22 4.57 5.59
C GLN A 68 -11.79 4.20 5.16
N PRO A 69 -11.38 4.53 3.93
CA PRO A 69 -10.03 4.24 3.44
C PRO A 69 -8.94 4.75 4.40
N GLY A 70 -7.93 3.92 4.65
CA GLY A 70 -6.85 4.20 5.59
C GLY A 70 -7.14 3.81 7.04
N ASN A 71 -8.40 3.56 7.44
CA ASN A 71 -8.69 3.12 8.80
C ASN A 71 -8.09 1.75 9.10
N LEU A 72 -7.55 1.61 10.32
CA LEU A 72 -7.09 0.33 10.84
C LEU A 72 -8.24 -0.36 11.59
N VAL A 73 -8.49 -1.62 11.26
CA VAL A 73 -9.61 -2.41 11.77
C VAL A 73 -9.16 -3.80 12.23
N ASP A 74 -9.86 -4.35 13.22
CA ASP A 74 -9.83 -5.76 13.56
C ASP A 74 -10.88 -6.49 12.73
N ILE A 75 -10.53 -7.65 12.19
CA ILE A 75 -11.33 -8.36 11.20
C ILE A 75 -11.58 -9.79 11.69
N PHE A 76 -12.82 -10.21 11.61
CA PHE A 76 -13.20 -11.63 11.61
C PHE A 76 -13.81 -11.96 10.25
N TRP A 77 -13.12 -12.81 9.49
CA TRP A 77 -13.57 -13.31 8.21
C TRP A 77 -14.12 -14.72 8.33
N LYS A 78 -15.19 -15.01 7.59
CA LYS A 78 -15.81 -16.33 7.52
C LYS A 78 -16.41 -16.57 6.16
N SER A 79 -16.24 -17.78 5.64
CA SER A 79 -16.84 -18.22 4.38
C SER A 79 -17.33 -19.67 4.47
N ARG A 80 -18.13 -20.08 3.49
CA ARG A 80 -18.50 -21.48 3.31
C ARG A 80 -17.36 -22.28 2.67
N LEU A 81 -16.69 -21.70 1.66
CA LEU A 81 -15.54 -22.27 0.98
C LEU A 81 -14.41 -21.23 0.97
N ILE A 82 -13.17 -21.69 0.96
CA ILE A 82 -12.00 -20.80 1.07
C ILE A 82 -11.85 -19.87 -0.15
N GLU A 83 -12.30 -20.31 -1.32
CA GLU A 83 -12.22 -19.54 -2.57
C GLU A 83 -13.28 -18.44 -2.65
N GLN A 84 -14.33 -18.51 -1.84
CA GLN A 84 -15.38 -17.50 -1.82
C GLN A 84 -14.90 -16.21 -1.15
N MET A 85 -15.51 -15.09 -1.53
CA MET A 85 -15.23 -13.78 -0.96
C MET A 85 -15.45 -13.75 0.56
N GLY A 86 -16.49 -14.46 1.06
CA GLY A 86 -16.81 -14.54 2.49
C GLY A 86 -17.39 -13.23 3.06
N ASN A 87 -17.57 -13.25 4.37
CA ASN A 87 -18.15 -12.15 5.14
C ASN A 87 -17.16 -11.62 6.14
N PHE A 88 -17.09 -10.30 6.28
CA PHE A 88 -16.36 -9.61 7.32
C PHE A 88 -17.26 -9.16 8.46
N LYS A 89 -16.79 -9.35 9.70
CA LYS A 89 -17.16 -8.54 10.85
C LYS A 89 -15.98 -7.66 11.17
N ILE A 90 -16.20 -6.37 11.34
CA ILE A 90 -15.14 -5.38 11.48
C ILE A 90 -15.36 -4.56 12.75
N GLU A 91 -14.27 -4.34 13.49
CA GLU A 91 -14.20 -3.44 14.63
C GLU A 91 -13.11 -2.38 14.38
N LEU A 92 -13.41 -1.12 14.65
CA LEU A 92 -12.45 -0.03 14.43
C LEU A 92 -11.36 -0.07 15.51
N ILE A 93 -10.10 -0.11 15.07
CA ILE A 93 -8.93 0.06 15.95
C ILE A 93 -8.51 1.54 15.97
N SER A 94 -8.37 2.15 14.79
CA SER A 94 -7.96 3.55 14.68
C SER A 94 -8.60 4.22 13.47
N SER A 95 -9.22 5.38 13.69
CA SER A 95 -9.71 6.24 12.61
C SER A 95 -8.59 7.15 12.13
N VAL A 96 -8.30 7.11 10.84
CA VAL A 96 -7.29 7.95 10.18
C VAL A 96 -7.97 9.19 9.60
N VAL A 97 -8.97 8.99 8.75
CA VAL A 97 -9.67 10.09 8.07
C VAL A 97 -10.23 11.12 9.05
N GLY A 98 -10.82 10.67 10.17
CA GLY A 98 -11.35 11.59 11.18
C GLY A 98 -10.30 12.50 11.84
N LYS A 99 -9.01 12.09 11.83
CA LYS A 99 -7.92 12.88 12.42
C LYS A 99 -7.29 13.87 11.44
N ILE A 100 -7.47 13.66 10.12
CA ILE A 100 -6.84 14.48 9.07
C ILE A 100 -7.88 15.15 8.16
N LEU A 101 -9.13 15.22 8.60
CA LEU A 101 -10.25 15.66 7.75
C LEU A 101 -10.05 17.08 7.19
N ASP A 102 -9.39 17.95 7.93
CA ASP A 102 -9.12 19.33 7.54
C ASP A 102 -7.85 19.49 6.67
N ASP A 103 -7.05 18.44 6.52
CA ASP A 103 -5.83 18.45 5.71
C ASP A 103 -6.05 17.72 4.38
N LYS A 104 -6.37 18.48 3.33
CA LYS A 104 -6.63 17.94 1.99
C LYS A 104 -5.45 17.18 1.40
N VAL A 105 -4.20 17.58 1.71
CA VAL A 105 -3.00 16.94 1.16
C VAL A 105 -2.77 15.59 1.82
N LYS A 106 -2.92 15.51 3.14
CA LYS A 106 -2.85 14.24 3.88
C LYS A 106 -3.97 13.28 3.44
N LEU A 107 -5.20 13.78 3.23
CA LEU A 107 -6.30 12.98 2.69
C LEU A 107 -5.97 12.40 1.31
N GLN A 108 -5.43 13.23 0.39
CA GLN A 108 -5.03 12.76 -0.93
C GLN A 108 -3.92 11.70 -0.85
N ALA A 109 -2.96 11.84 0.07
CA ALA A 109 -1.91 10.85 0.28
C ALA A 109 -2.50 9.48 0.71
N ILE A 110 -3.45 9.46 1.65
CA ILE A 110 -4.14 8.22 2.07
C ILE A 110 -4.91 7.59 0.91
N PHE A 111 -5.70 8.37 0.19
CA PHE A 111 -6.46 7.83 -0.96
C PHE A 111 -5.55 7.31 -2.07
N SER A 112 -4.42 7.99 -2.31
CA SER A 112 -3.43 7.56 -3.29
C SER A 112 -2.80 6.21 -2.90
N ILE A 113 -2.39 6.05 -1.63
CA ILE A 113 -1.85 4.79 -1.10
C ILE A 113 -2.88 3.67 -1.23
N CYS A 114 -4.11 3.89 -0.77
CA CYS A 114 -5.16 2.87 -0.84
C CYS A 114 -5.42 2.43 -2.29
N THR A 115 -5.50 3.40 -3.22
CA THR A 115 -5.71 3.12 -4.65
C THR A 115 -4.53 2.36 -5.25
N LEU A 116 -3.30 2.73 -4.90
CA LEU A 116 -2.10 2.08 -5.41
C LEU A 116 -2.01 0.63 -4.93
N LEU A 117 -2.22 0.38 -3.63
CA LEU A 117 -2.25 -0.96 -3.05
C LEU A 117 -3.32 -1.84 -3.69
N GLU A 118 -4.52 -1.28 -3.93
CA GLU A 118 -5.61 -2.01 -4.59
C GLU A 118 -5.25 -2.43 -6.02
N LYS A 119 -4.52 -1.59 -6.74
CA LYS A 119 -4.15 -1.85 -8.14
C LYS A 119 -2.96 -2.78 -8.30
N VAL A 120 -1.98 -2.71 -7.40
CA VAL A 120 -0.70 -3.41 -7.61
C VAL A 120 -0.59 -4.73 -6.85
N LEU A 121 -1.32 -4.90 -5.74
CA LEU A 121 -1.23 -6.14 -4.96
C LEU A 121 -2.27 -7.16 -5.45
N PRO A 122 -1.86 -8.39 -5.73
CA PRO A 122 -2.79 -9.49 -6.01
C PRO A 122 -3.63 -9.82 -4.76
N GLU A 123 -4.79 -10.41 -4.98
CA GLU A 123 -5.64 -10.86 -3.88
C GLU A 123 -5.06 -12.08 -3.18
N ARG A 124 -5.26 -12.13 -1.85
CA ARG A 124 -4.96 -13.30 -1.00
C ARG A 124 -3.49 -13.71 -0.98
N GLN A 125 -2.61 -12.85 -1.43
CA GLN A 125 -1.18 -13.05 -1.30
C GLN A 125 -0.67 -12.19 -0.13
N LYS A 126 0.03 -12.83 0.82
CA LYS A 126 0.57 -12.17 2.02
C LYS A 126 1.69 -11.19 1.66
N TYR A 127 1.55 -9.96 2.16
CA TYR A 127 2.54 -8.87 2.05
C TYR A 127 2.68 -8.15 3.40
N SER A 128 3.14 -8.87 4.44
CA SER A 128 3.24 -8.31 5.80
C SER A 128 4.14 -7.10 5.89
N GLU A 129 5.23 -7.07 5.10
CA GLU A 129 6.13 -5.92 5.05
C GLU A 129 5.45 -4.67 4.49
N VAL A 130 4.64 -4.83 3.43
CA VAL A 130 3.84 -3.72 2.86
C VAL A 130 2.79 -3.24 3.87
N PHE A 131 2.11 -4.16 4.56
CA PHE A 131 1.17 -3.81 5.62
C PHE A 131 1.84 -2.98 6.71
N ASN A 132 2.97 -3.44 7.24
CA ASN A 132 3.71 -2.76 8.30
C ASN A 132 4.25 -1.39 7.84
N ALA A 133 4.79 -1.31 6.63
CA ALA A 133 5.26 -0.05 6.04
C ALA A 133 4.11 0.95 5.85
N THR A 134 2.94 0.48 5.41
CA THR A 134 1.74 1.31 5.25
C THR A 134 1.24 1.81 6.60
N GLN A 135 1.20 0.96 7.61
CA GLN A 135 0.83 1.35 8.97
C GLN A 135 1.82 2.37 9.56
N ALA A 136 3.12 2.15 9.37
CA ALA A 136 4.17 3.08 9.82
C ALA A 136 4.03 4.45 9.13
N PHE A 137 3.77 4.46 7.82
CA PHE A 137 3.51 5.69 7.08
C PHE A 137 2.25 6.42 7.58
N ILE A 138 1.15 5.71 7.81
CA ILE A 138 -0.08 6.29 8.39
C ILE A 138 0.21 6.92 9.76
N ASN A 139 0.97 6.24 10.62
CA ASN A 139 1.35 6.79 11.91
C ASN A 139 2.21 8.06 11.78
N LEU A 140 3.16 8.09 10.84
CA LEU A 140 3.98 9.27 10.54
C LEU A 140 3.11 10.45 10.05
N LEU A 141 2.14 10.19 9.19
CA LEU A 141 1.22 11.18 8.65
C LEU A 141 0.30 11.78 9.73
N LEU A 142 -0.01 11.01 10.78
CA LEU A 142 -0.83 11.45 11.91
C LEU A 142 -0.06 12.27 12.95
N ILE A 143 1.26 12.41 12.84
CA ILE A 143 2.03 13.29 13.73
C ILE A 143 1.63 14.75 13.45
N ASP A 144 1.12 15.40 14.47
CA ASP A 144 0.72 16.81 14.41
C ASP A 144 1.85 17.70 14.98
N ASP A 145 2.91 17.86 14.17
CA ASP A 145 4.03 18.77 14.46
C ASP A 145 4.34 19.59 13.22
N LYS A 146 4.56 20.89 13.41
CA LYS A 146 4.93 21.84 12.32
C LYS A 146 6.20 21.39 11.55
N ASN A 147 7.10 20.69 12.21
CA ASN A 147 8.31 20.13 11.59
C ASN A 147 8.08 18.80 10.88
N SER A 148 6.95 18.13 11.11
CA SER A 148 6.65 16.81 10.57
C SER A 148 6.21 16.84 9.11
N GLN A 149 5.80 18.01 8.57
CA GLN A 149 5.28 18.12 7.21
C GLN A 149 6.29 17.62 6.17
N ASN A 150 7.55 17.97 6.33
CA ASN A 150 8.61 17.51 5.42
C ASN A 150 8.85 15.99 5.56
N MET A 151 8.78 15.46 6.79
CA MET A 151 9.07 14.05 7.09
C MET A 151 8.07 13.10 6.45
N TRP A 152 6.76 13.38 6.54
CA TRP A 152 5.77 12.47 5.98
C TRP A 152 5.75 12.50 4.44
N VAL A 153 6.07 13.65 3.81
CA VAL A 153 6.15 13.75 2.34
C VAL A 153 7.34 12.95 1.80
N GLU A 154 8.52 13.04 2.43
CA GLU A 154 9.63 12.13 2.13
C GLU A 154 9.28 10.67 2.40
N GLY A 155 8.60 10.42 3.53
CA GLY A 155 8.10 9.10 3.92
C GLY A 155 7.18 8.47 2.88
N TYR A 156 6.34 9.29 2.22
CA TYR A 156 5.48 8.86 1.12
C TYR A 156 6.30 8.31 -0.06
N VAL A 157 7.32 9.05 -0.50
CA VAL A 157 8.18 8.59 -1.60
C VAL A 157 8.96 7.33 -1.22
N LYS A 158 9.49 7.27 0.01
CA LYS A 158 10.19 6.08 0.52
C LYS A 158 9.26 4.88 0.59
N TRP A 159 8.00 5.08 1.00
CA TRP A 159 6.97 4.04 0.99
C TRP A 159 6.67 3.54 -0.43
N GLU A 160 6.54 4.42 -1.42
CA GLU A 160 6.36 4.03 -2.82
C GLU A 160 7.52 3.19 -3.35
N ILE A 161 8.77 3.55 -3.01
CA ILE A 161 9.97 2.76 -3.37
C ILE A 161 9.94 1.39 -2.70
N GLY A 162 9.55 1.31 -1.43
CA GLY A 162 9.36 0.05 -0.71
C GLY A 162 8.31 -0.84 -1.36
N LEU A 163 7.18 -0.26 -1.77
CA LEU A 163 6.14 -0.97 -2.49
C LEU A 163 6.63 -1.51 -3.84
N LEU A 164 7.35 -0.70 -4.63
CA LEU A 164 7.99 -1.14 -5.87
C LEU A 164 8.89 -2.35 -5.63
N SER A 165 9.71 -2.31 -4.58
CA SER A 165 10.59 -3.43 -4.20
C SER A 165 9.80 -4.69 -3.87
N SER A 166 8.72 -4.56 -3.10
CA SER A 166 7.87 -5.69 -2.66
C SER A 166 7.15 -6.39 -3.82
N ILE A 167 6.91 -5.68 -4.93
CA ILE A 167 6.30 -6.22 -6.16
C ILE A 167 7.34 -6.59 -7.23
N GLY A 168 8.63 -6.66 -6.87
CA GLY A 168 9.71 -7.15 -7.73
C GLY A 168 10.47 -6.10 -8.53
N PHE A 169 10.23 -4.79 -8.30
CA PHE A 169 10.93 -3.69 -8.97
C PHE A 169 11.85 -2.93 -8.01
N SER A 170 12.85 -3.62 -7.45
CA SER A 170 13.81 -3.01 -6.54
C SER A 170 14.69 -1.98 -7.23
N LEU A 171 14.78 -0.78 -6.64
CA LEU A 171 15.73 0.25 -7.04
C LEU A 171 17.03 0.08 -6.22
N ASN A 172 18.19 0.14 -6.89
CA ASN A 172 19.48 0.18 -6.21
C ASN A 172 20.04 1.61 -6.26
N LEU A 173 19.82 2.36 -5.18
CA LEU A 173 20.21 3.77 -5.09
C LEU A 173 21.51 3.99 -4.30
N ASN A 174 22.19 2.92 -3.87
CA ASN A 174 23.34 3.00 -2.98
C ASN A 174 24.68 3.00 -3.71
N GLU A 175 24.70 2.64 -4.99
CA GLU A 175 25.94 2.57 -5.78
C GLU A 175 25.69 2.90 -7.25
N CYS A 176 26.70 3.46 -7.90
CA CYS A 176 26.67 3.81 -9.31
C CYS A 176 26.70 2.55 -10.19
N ALA A 177 25.75 2.41 -11.10
CA ALA A 177 25.67 1.29 -12.04
C ALA A 177 26.86 1.21 -13.02
N VAL A 178 27.57 2.31 -13.22
CA VAL A 178 28.67 2.42 -14.20
C VAL A 178 30.04 2.33 -13.53
N THR A 179 30.22 3.05 -12.41
CA THR A 179 31.53 3.19 -11.76
C THR A 179 31.67 2.33 -10.50
N GLY A 180 30.58 1.77 -9.96
CA GLY A 180 30.55 1.06 -8.67
C GLY A 180 30.77 1.95 -7.44
N LYS A 181 30.97 3.25 -7.62
CA LYS A 181 31.18 4.21 -6.52
C LYS A 181 29.88 4.44 -5.75
N LYS A 182 29.99 4.66 -4.43
CA LYS A 182 28.85 4.94 -3.53
C LYS A 182 28.64 6.43 -3.23
N ASN A 183 29.49 7.27 -3.76
CA ASN A 183 29.47 8.73 -3.62
C ASN A 183 29.24 9.42 -4.98
N ASN A 184 28.96 10.70 -4.95
CA ASN A 184 28.67 11.52 -6.14
C ASN A 184 27.51 10.95 -6.98
N LEU A 185 26.47 10.43 -6.32
CA LEU A 185 25.27 9.90 -6.96
C LEU A 185 24.28 11.04 -7.23
N TYR A 186 23.96 11.27 -8.48
CA TYR A 186 23.08 12.40 -8.88
C TYR A 186 21.84 11.96 -9.64
N PHE A 187 21.86 10.76 -10.19
CA PHE A 187 20.82 10.32 -11.12
C PHE A 187 20.38 8.89 -10.83
N VAL A 188 19.20 8.54 -11.37
CA VAL A 188 18.68 7.18 -11.46
C VAL A 188 18.45 6.82 -12.92
N SER A 189 18.94 5.67 -13.34
CA SER A 189 18.70 5.17 -14.69
C SER A 189 17.26 4.66 -14.83
N PRO A 190 16.44 5.23 -15.72
CA PRO A 190 15.07 4.76 -15.96
C PRO A 190 15.04 3.34 -16.53
N LYS A 191 16.12 2.90 -17.17
CA LYS A 191 16.21 1.55 -17.74
C LYS A 191 16.47 0.48 -16.67
N THR A 192 17.34 0.77 -15.69
CA THR A 192 17.84 -0.25 -14.75
C THR A 192 17.38 -0.05 -13.31
N GLY A 193 16.83 1.14 -12.94
CA GLY A 193 16.49 1.46 -11.56
C GLY A 193 17.70 1.65 -10.65
N LYS A 194 18.91 1.77 -11.20
CA LYS A 194 20.15 1.92 -10.44
C LYS A 194 20.61 3.38 -10.42
N ALA A 195 21.27 3.78 -9.32
CA ALA A 195 21.88 5.09 -9.23
C ALA A 195 23.02 5.25 -10.24
N VAL A 196 23.27 6.49 -10.65
CA VAL A 196 24.35 6.86 -11.58
C VAL A 196 25.05 8.10 -11.04
N SER A 197 26.40 8.04 -10.95
CA SER A 197 27.22 9.16 -10.56
C SER A 197 27.32 10.23 -11.67
N LYS A 198 27.74 11.44 -11.32
CA LYS A 198 27.98 12.51 -12.29
C LYS A 198 28.96 12.08 -13.39
N GLU A 199 30.04 11.41 -12.99
CA GLU A 199 31.05 10.88 -13.95
C GLU A 199 30.44 9.78 -14.84
N GLY A 200 29.66 8.85 -14.26
CA GLY A 200 29.04 7.73 -14.98
C GLY A 200 27.91 8.14 -15.91
N SER A 201 27.33 9.33 -15.73
CA SER A 201 26.19 9.79 -16.53
C SER A 201 26.60 10.20 -17.96
N GLY A 202 27.78 10.83 -18.14
CA GLY A 202 28.30 11.26 -19.42
C GLY A 202 27.23 11.93 -20.30
N LYS A 203 27.16 11.55 -21.56
CA LYS A 203 26.18 12.05 -22.54
C LYS A 203 24.73 11.65 -22.26
N PHE A 204 24.51 10.72 -21.33
CA PHE A 204 23.16 10.23 -20.99
C PHE A 204 22.48 11.05 -19.87
N ALA A 205 23.17 11.96 -19.21
CA ALA A 205 22.64 12.78 -18.12
C ALA A 205 21.24 13.37 -18.41
N PRO A 206 20.93 13.93 -19.60
CA PRO A 206 19.60 14.48 -19.90
C PRO A 206 18.46 13.45 -19.94
N LYS A 207 18.79 12.16 -20.04
CA LYS A 207 17.81 11.05 -20.11
C LYS A 207 17.64 10.34 -18.76
N LEU A 208 18.41 10.74 -17.74
CA LEU A 208 18.38 10.17 -16.41
C LEU A 208 17.41 10.96 -15.52
N LEU A 209 16.87 10.29 -14.50
CA LEU A 209 16.04 10.91 -13.47
C LEU A 209 16.95 11.47 -12.38
N LEU A 210 16.62 12.64 -11.83
CA LEU A 210 17.38 13.22 -10.71
C LEU A 210 17.17 12.38 -9.44
N LEU A 211 18.26 12.07 -8.75
CA LEU A 211 18.24 11.38 -7.46
C LEU A 211 18.19 12.43 -6.34
N PRO A 212 17.09 12.54 -5.57
CA PRO A 212 16.97 13.54 -4.52
C PRO A 212 17.84 13.20 -3.31
N ARG A 213 18.19 14.23 -2.52
CA ARG A 213 19.08 14.10 -1.34
C ARG A 213 18.54 13.13 -0.30
N PHE A 214 17.24 13.14 -0.01
CA PHE A 214 16.64 12.25 1.00
C PHE A 214 16.63 10.75 0.59
N LEU A 215 16.99 10.45 -0.68
CA LEU A 215 17.22 9.10 -1.20
C LEU A 215 18.70 8.78 -1.40
N GLY A 216 19.60 9.60 -0.89
CA GLY A 216 21.05 9.42 -0.99
C GLY A 216 21.70 10.11 -2.18
N GLY A 217 20.99 10.99 -2.87
CA GLY A 217 21.54 11.81 -3.95
C GLY A 217 22.37 12.98 -3.44
N GLU A 218 23.29 13.44 -4.29
CA GLU A 218 24.04 14.68 -4.09
C GLU A 218 23.32 15.88 -4.70
N ASP A 219 23.54 17.07 -4.15
CA ASP A 219 22.94 18.29 -4.68
C ASP A 219 23.68 18.79 -5.92
N LEU A 220 23.08 18.60 -7.09
CA LEU A 220 23.66 19.01 -8.37
C LEU A 220 23.43 20.49 -8.70
N ILE A 221 22.32 21.07 -8.23
CA ILE A 221 21.81 22.37 -8.70
C ILE A 221 21.39 23.31 -7.56
N GLY A 222 21.76 23.06 -6.31
CA GLY A 222 21.25 23.82 -5.17
C GLY A 222 19.75 23.64 -4.98
N SER A 223 19.26 22.40 -5.09
CA SER A 223 17.83 22.10 -5.01
C SER A 223 17.26 22.41 -3.62
N ASN A 224 16.02 22.87 -3.60
CA ASN A 224 15.25 23.01 -2.38
C ASN A 224 14.40 21.76 -2.09
N PHE A 225 13.79 21.71 -0.91
CA PHE A 225 12.96 20.59 -0.47
C PHE A 225 11.89 20.19 -1.51
N ASN A 226 11.16 21.16 -2.07
CA ASN A 226 10.09 20.86 -3.03
C ASN A 226 10.64 20.24 -4.33
N GLN A 227 11.81 20.68 -4.79
CA GLN A 227 12.46 20.10 -5.97
C GLN A 227 12.91 18.66 -5.72
N ASP A 228 13.44 18.37 -4.52
CA ASP A 228 13.78 17.01 -4.12
C ASP A 228 12.56 16.10 -4.08
N ILE A 229 11.44 16.55 -3.50
CA ILE A 229 10.19 15.78 -3.50
C ILE A 229 9.67 15.52 -4.91
N ILE A 230 9.66 16.54 -5.77
CA ILE A 230 9.25 16.39 -7.18
C ILE A 230 10.16 15.38 -7.90
N ALA A 231 11.45 15.41 -7.65
CA ALA A 231 12.40 14.45 -8.23
C ALA A 231 12.09 13.01 -7.75
N GLY A 232 11.84 12.82 -6.45
CA GLY A 232 11.45 11.53 -5.88
C GLY A 232 10.16 10.99 -6.48
N LEU A 233 9.11 11.82 -6.56
CA LEU A 233 7.83 11.45 -7.16
C LEU A 233 7.94 11.14 -8.67
N LYS A 234 8.84 11.83 -9.39
CA LYS A 234 9.13 11.50 -10.80
C LYS A 234 9.76 10.12 -10.95
N ILE A 235 10.65 9.72 -10.04
CA ILE A 235 11.24 8.39 -10.04
C ILE A 235 10.13 7.34 -9.84
N THR A 236 9.39 7.41 -8.76
CA THR A 236 8.37 6.40 -8.43
C THR A 236 7.28 6.33 -9.49
N SER A 237 6.75 7.48 -9.94
CA SER A 237 5.75 7.56 -11.01
C SER A 237 6.24 6.93 -12.32
N TYR A 238 7.53 7.16 -12.68
CA TYR A 238 8.11 6.55 -13.87
C TYR A 238 8.08 5.02 -13.78
N PHE A 239 8.52 4.46 -12.64
CA PHE A 239 8.58 3.01 -12.48
C PHE A 239 7.19 2.38 -12.36
N PHE A 240 6.25 2.98 -11.64
CA PHE A 240 4.86 2.52 -11.60
C PHE A 240 4.23 2.54 -12.99
N LYS A 241 4.40 3.63 -13.76
CA LYS A 241 3.82 3.75 -15.09
C LYS A 241 4.41 2.77 -16.10
N ASN A 242 5.73 2.65 -16.15
CA ASN A 242 6.39 1.92 -17.24
C ASN A 242 6.68 0.45 -16.92
N LYS A 243 6.58 0.03 -15.66
CA LYS A 243 6.84 -1.37 -15.27
C LYS A 243 5.58 -2.12 -14.89
N LEU A 244 4.59 -1.44 -14.28
CA LEU A 244 3.33 -2.07 -13.90
C LEU A 244 2.28 -2.04 -15.01
N LEU A 245 2.15 -0.93 -15.75
CA LEU A 245 1.16 -0.84 -16.83
C LEU A 245 1.50 -1.72 -18.04
N ILE A 246 2.77 -2.10 -18.21
CA ILE A 246 3.16 -3.07 -19.26
C ILE A 246 2.74 -4.49 -18.85
N SER A 247 2.83 -4.84 -17.57
CA SER A 247 2.46 -6.18 -17.06
C SER A 247 0.94 -6.40 -16.86
N ILE A 248 0.12 -5.37 -16.99
CA ILE A 248 -1.36 -5.47 -16.89
C ILE A 248 -2.00 -5.58 -18.29
N ASN A 249 -1.26 -5.21 -19.35
CA ASN A 249 -1.74 -5.26 -20.74
C ASN A 249 -1.24 -6.49 -21.53
N ASP A 250 -0.43 -7.35 -20.93
CA ASP A 250 -0.06 -8.69 -21.38
C ASP A 250 -0.84 -9.76 -20.57
#